data_0a8d232df963a911a99cbcdef500bfa1
#
_entry.id   0a8d232df963a911a99cbcdef500bfa1
#
_cell.length_a   1.000
_cell.length_b   1.000
_cell.length_c   1.000
_cell.angle_alpha   90.00
_cell.angle_beta   90.00
_cell.angle_gamma   90.00
#
_symmetry.space_group_name_H-M   'P 1'
#
loop_
_entity.id
_entity.type
_entity.pdbx_description
1 polymer ?
#
loop_
_entity_poly.entity_id
_entity_poly.type
_entity_poly.pdbx_seq_one_letter_code
_entity_poly.pdbx_strand_id
1 'polypeptide(L)'
;MSTTYQLVRNQAALFDFSSEGRFFIKGTDAIEAVNAVIASDLEAIPELKALNTVVLDESGAIQAIVWVLKTEDGIWVLCDPDRHTLLAERLVASAMKCSAEVDDLTEFTMCLAVIGPAAQKIAMAAAGEDVIGIPYLGFEANEQTDTLLCRLGYTGEFEFRFIAANERASDLRAILLEAGAEYGLEIGEVSDLPLLMLEMRSLSQREHIPEGTNPIQAGLHWMVDFQKENYPGHDAVHARKADPGRKALMLQFETVTPPVGDQTVRIDQQDVGRCVCVAFSPTLGKTIALAYVDAALAWVSVVFDVAGLDARAVSAPLFITKTAASPQ
;
A
#
# COMPACT_ATOMS: atom_id res chain seq x y z
N MET A 1 -20.08 3.58 -12.02
CA MET A 1 -19.49 2.82 -10.90
C MET A 1 -18.74 1.68 -11.54
N SER A 2 -17.46 1.50 -11.25
CA SER A 2 -16.67 0.42 -11.84
C SER A 2 -17.12 -0.94 -11.31
N THR A 3 -17.11 -1.96 -12.18
CA THR A 3 -17.42 -3.34 -11.78
C THR A 3 -16.42 -3.83 -10.74
N THR A 4 -15.13 -3.54 -10.91
CA THR A 4 -14.04 -3.89 -9.98
C THR A 4 -14.30 -3.38 -8.56
N TYR A 5 -14.72 -2.11 -8.41
CA TYR A 5 -15.05 -1.56 -7.09
C TYR A 5 -16.14 -2.39 -6.37
N GLN A 6 -17.20 -2.76 -7.12
CA GLN A 6 -18.30 -3.57 -6.55
C GLN A 6 -17.84 -4.97 -6.17
N LEU A 7 -17.02 -5.60 -7.00
CA LEU A 7 -16.44 -6.92 -6.72
C LEU A 7 -15.61 -6.87 -5.44
N VAL A 8 -14.68 -5.94 -5.32
CA VAL A 8 -13.80 -5.82 -4.14
C VAL A 8 -14.59 -5.53 -2.86
N ARG A 9 -15.66 -4.73 -2.92
CA ARG A 9 -16.46 -4.42 -1.72
C ARG A 9 -17.51 -5.47 -1.36
N ASN A 10 -17.91 -6.34 -2.32
CA ASN A 10 -19.04 -7.24 -2.09
C ASN A 10 -18.73 -8.72 -2.27
N GLN A 11 -17.74 -9.08 -3.06
CA GLN A 11 -17.37 -10.44 -3.48
C GLN A 11 -15.84 -10.65 -3.43
N ALA A 12 -15.20 -10.76 -4.57
CA ALA A 12 -13.76 -10.70 -4.77
C ALA A 12 -13.43 -10.36 -6.22
N ALA A 13 -12.24 -9.80 -6.44
CA ALA A 13 -11.66 -9.61 -7.76
C ALA A 13 -10.24 -10.19 -7.81
N LEU A 14 -9.87 -10.73 -8.98
CA LEU A 14 -8.54 -11.22 -9.28
C LEU A 14 -7.75 -10.12 -9.99
N PHE A 15 -6.62 -9.72 -9.39
CA PHE A 15 -5.72 -8.72 -9.94
C PHE A 15 -4.42 -9.35 -10.42
N ASP A 16 -3.83 -8.74 -11.43
CA ASP A 16 -2.50 -9.06 -11.92
C ASP A 16 -1.53 -7.93 -11.54
N PHE A 17 -0.66 -8.22 -10.58
CA PHE A 17 0.41 -7.33 -10.11
C PHE A 17 1.78 -7.71 -10.68
N SER A 18 1.82 -8.48 -11.77
CA SER A 18 3.09 -8.95 -12.36
C SER A 18 3.98 -7.82 -12.90
N SER A 19 3.43 -6.61 -13.06
CA SER A 19 4.21 -5.42 -13.39
C SER A 19 4.93 -4.77 -12.19
N GLU A 20 4.58 -5.12 -10.93
CA GLU A 20 5.31 -4.64 -9.76
C GLU A 20 6.76 -5.12 -9.78
N GLY A 21 7.70 -4.29 -9.30
CA GLY A 21 9.09 -4.68 -9.12
C GLY A 21 9.22 -5.72 -8.00
N ARG A 22 9.98 -6.79 -8.24
CA ARG A 22 10.24 -7.88 -7.29
C ARG A 22 11.72 -8.21 -7.24
N PHE A 23 12.34 -7.84 -6.11
CA PHE A 23 13.75 -8.08 -5.87
C PHE A 23 13.90 -9.13 -4.76
N PHE A 24 14.90 -10.02 -4.92
CA PHE A 24 15.29 -10.96 -3.88
C PHE A 24 16.73 -10.69 -3.47
N ILE A 25 16.93 -10.43 -2.18
CA ILE A 25 18.21 -10.08 -1.60
C ILE A 25 18.66 -11.28 -0.73
N LYS A 26 19.83 -11.82 -1.03
CA LYS A 26 20.41 -12.99 -0.36
C LYS A 26 21.84 -12.72 0.10
N GLY A 27 22.36 -13.58 0.96
CA GLY A 27 23.70 -13.46 1.55
C GLY A 27 23.67 -13.20 3.05
N THR A 28 24.82 -13.27 3.70
CA THR A 28 24.93 -13.11 5.15
C THR A 28 24.50 -11.75 5.65
N ASP A 29 24.67 -10.72 4.82
CA ASP A 29 24.39 -9.33 5.16
C ASP A 29 23.15 -8.78 4.43
N ALA A 30 22.25 -9.68 3.98
CA ALA A 30 21.02 -9.31 3.27
C ALA A 30 20.14 -8.33 4.09
N ILE A 31 20.02 -8.55 5.39
CA ILE A 31 19.29 -7.66 6.31
C ILE A 31 19.93 -6.27 6.34
N GLU A 32 21.26 -6.21 6.49
CA GLU A 32 22.01 -4.94 6.49
C GLU A 32 21.84 -4.18 5.18
N ALA A 33 21.93 -4.90 4.04
CA ALA A 33 21.77 -4.30 2.71
C ALA A 33 20.38 -3.68 2.53
N VAL A 34 19.31 -4.36 2.94
CA VAL A 34 17.94 -3.82 2.85
C VAL A 34 17.72 -2.70 3.87
N ASN A 35 18.19 -2.88 5.11
CA ASN A 35 18.09 -1.88 6.16
C ASN A 35 18.72 -0.54 5.78
N ALA A 36 19.82 -0.52 5.02
CA ALA A 36 20.44 0.72 4.54
C ALA A 36 19.55 1.49 3.54
N VAL A 37 18.50 0.89 2.99
CA VAL A 37 17.61 1.49 1.97
C VAL A 37 16.26 1.91 2.54
N ILE A 38 15.72 1.17 3.50
CA ILE A 38 14.37 1.39 4.06
C ILE A 38 14.40 2.18 5.38
N ALA A 39 13.31 2.85 5.73
CA ALA A 39 13.24 3.65 6.95
C ALA A 39 12.81 2.86 8.20
N SER A 40 12.31 1.63 8.07
CA SER A 40 12.01 0.75 9.20
C SER A 40 13.17 -0.18 9.51
N ASP A 41 13.20 -0.76 10.72
CA ASP A 41 14.19 -1.76 11.10
C ASP A 41 13.69 -3.17 10.81
N LEU A 42 14.36 -3.85 9.86
CA LEU A 42 14.05 -5.23 9.48
C LEU A 42 14.54 -6.26 10.51
N GLU A 43 15.52 -5.92 11.33
CA GLU A 43 15.98 -6.82 12.40
C GLU A 43 14.89 -7.06 13.46
N ALA A 44 14.10 -6.01 13.75
CA ALA A 44 13.00 -6.07 14.70
C ALA A 44 11.79 -6.88 14.22
N ILE A 45 11.73 -7.25 12.92
CA ILE A 45 10.61 -7.98 12.34
C ILE A 45 10.85 -9.49 12.44
N PRO A 46 9.89 -10.28 12.98
CA PRO A 46 9.98 -11.74 12.96
C PRO A 46 10.07 -12.29 11.54
N GLU A 47 10.62 -13.48 11.40
CA GLU A 47 10.55 -14.25 10.15
C GLU A 47 9.09 -14.54 9.77
N LEU A 48 8.83 -14.74 8.48
CA LEU A 48 7.51 -14.97 7.90
C LEU A 48 6.52 -13.82 8.16
N LYS A 49 7.06 -12.61 8.40
CA LYS A 49 6.29 -11.36 8.49
C LYS A 49 6.72 -10.39 7.40
N ALA A 50 5.71 -9.81 6.77
CA ALA A 50 5.88 -8.70 5.83
C ALA A 50 5.89 -7.38 6.59
N LEU A 51 6.63 -6.44 6.06
CA LEU A 51 6.73 -5.06 6.52
C LEU A 51 6.32 -4.13 5.38
N ASN A 52 5.43 -3.17 5.64
CA ASN A 52 5.18 -2.07 4.72
C ASN A 52 5.95 -0.85 5.20
N THR A 53 6.85 -0.32 4.39
CA THR A 53 7.78 0.75 4.77
C THR A 53 8.06 1.70 3.62
N VAL A 54 8.82 2.76 3.89
CA VAL A 54 9.18 3.78 2.92
C VAL A 54 10.69 3.77 2.63
N VAL A 55 11.02 4.10 1.40
CA VAL A 55 12.36 4.48 0.95
C VAL A 55 12.38 5.99 0.81
N LEU A 56 13.37 6.63 1.41
CA LEU A 56 13.47 8.09 1.48
C LEU A 56 14.72 8.58 0.72
N ASP A 57 14.70 9.84 0.33
CA ASP A 57 15.93 10.55 -0.08
C ASP A 57 16.56 11.29 1.10
N GLU A 58 17.71 11.94 0.86
CA GLU A 58 18.44 12.69 1.88
C GLU A 58 17.66 13.88 2.46
N SER A 59 16.65 14.38 1.76
CA SER A 59 15.74 15.42 2.26
C SER A 59 14.61 14.87 3.14
N GLY A 60 14.53 13.54 3.29
CA GLY A 60 13.47 12.83 3.99
C GLY A 60 12.17 12.70 3.18
N ALA A 61 12.19 13.02 1.88
CA ALA A 61 11.03 12.84 1.01
C ALA A 61 10.85 11.38 0.62
N ILE A 62 9.58 10.93 0.58
CA ILE A 62 9.20 9.57 0.20
C ILE A 62 9.51 9.37 -1.29
N GLN A 63 10.37 8.40 -1.59
CA GLN A 63 10.73 7.99 -2.95
C GLN A 63 9.99 6.74 -3.39
N ALA A 64 9.70 5.82 -2.46
CA ALA A 64 8.90 4.63 -2.71
C ALA A 64 8.21 4.16 -1.42
N ILE A 65 7.06 3.51 -1.58
CA ILE A 65 6.44 2.65 -0.56
C ILE A 65 6.70 1.22 -1.01
N VAL A 66 7.18 0.36 -0.12
CA VAL A 66 7.59 -1.01 -0.46
C VAL A 66 7.02 -2.02 0.54
N TRP A 67 6.77 -3.23 0.04
CA TRP A 67 6.61 -4.40 0.88
C TRP A 67 7.96 -5.11 1.00
N VAL A 68 8.32 -5.49 2.21
CA VAL A 68 9.53 -6.27 2.51
C VAL A 68 9.09 -7.56 3.20
N LEU A 69 9.48 -8.71 2.67
CA LEU A 69 9.15 -10.03 3.21
C LEU A 69 10.44 -10.72 3.65
N LYS A 70 10.57 -10.99 4.94
CA LYS A 70 11.74 -11.65 5.52
C LYS A 70 11.53 -13.16 5.54
N THR A 71 12.16 -13.87 4.61
CA THR A 71 12.17 -15.34 4.53
C THR A 71 13.44 -15.92 5.18
N GLU A 72 13.49 -17.24 5.36
CA GLU A 72 14.69 -17.93 5.86
C GLU A 72 15.89 -17.81 4.90
N ASP A 73 15.62 -17.79 3.58
CA ASP A 73 16.66 -17.82 2.53
C ASP A 73 17.08 -16.41 2.06
N GLY A 74 16.36 -15.36 2.46
CA GLY A 74 16.63 -14.00 2.00
C GLY A 74 15.43 -13.06 2.19
N ILE A 75 15.45 -11.95 1.48
CA ILE A 75 14.49 -10.88 1.66
C ILE A 75 13.89 -10.50 0.32
N TRP A 76 12.57 -10.56 0.21
CA TRP A 76 11.87 -9.99 -0.94
C TRP A 76 11.56 -8.51 -0.70
N VAL A 77 11.75 -7.71 -1.73
CA VAL A 77 11.32 -6.30 -1.77
C VAL A 77 10.42 -6.10 -2.97
N LEU A 78 9.16 -5.67 -2.71
CA LEU A 78 8.15 -5.44 -3.75
C LEU A 78 7.87 -3.94 -3.82
N CYS A 79 7.73 -3.40 -5.04
CA CYS A 79 7.46 -1.98 -5.25
C CYS A 79 6.56 -1.71 -6.45
N ASP A 80 5.96 -0.53 -6.50
CA ASP A 80 5.23 -0.07 -7.67
C ASP A 80 6.12 -0.08 -8.92
N PRO A 81 5.56 -0.35 -10.11
CA PRO A 81 6.33 -0.50 -11.36
C PRO A 81 7.19 0.72 -11.69
N ASP A 82 6.70 1.93 -11.41
CA ASP A 82 7.39 3.19 -11.68
C ASP A 82 8.55 3.48 -10.70
N ARG A 83 8.71 2.65 -9.65
CA ARG A 83 9.80 2.72 -8.66
C ARG A 83 10.87 1.65 -8.86
N HIS A 84 10.66 0.74 -9.82
CA HIS A 84 11.56 -0.38 -10.08
C HIS A 84 13.02 0.05 -10.28
N THR A 85 13.30 0.95 -11.22
CA THR A 85 14.68 1.40 -11.51
C THR A 85 15.35 2.04 -10.29
N LEU A 86 14.64 2.91 -9.59
CA LEU A 86 15.14 3.56 -8.37
C LEU A 86 15.50 2.53 -7.28
N LEU A 87 14.62 1.54 -7.07
CA LEU A 87 14.85 0.49 -6.09
C LEU A 87 16.03 -0.40 -6.48
N ALA A 88 16.10 -0.83 -7.75
CA ALA A 88 17.20 -1.64 -8.28
C ALA A 88 18.56 -0.96 -7.99
N GLU A 89 18.68 0.33 -8.36
CA GLU A 89 19.91 1.09 -8.15
C GLU A 89 20.30 1.17 -6.66
N ARG A 90 19.34 1.45 -5.79
CA ARG A 90 19.59 1.59 -4.35
C ARG A 90 19.96 0.28 -3.67
N LEU A 91 19.23 -0.80 -3.99
CA LEU A 91 19.48 -2.12 -3.42
C LEU A 91 20.84 -2.65 -3.87
N VAL A 92 21.17 -2.54 -5.17
CA VAL A 92 22.48 -2.93 -5.70
C VAL A 92 23.60 -2.11 -5.06
N ALA A 93 23.46 -0.78 -4.99
CA ALA A 93 24.45 0.09 -4.38
C ALA A 93 24.68 -0.20 -2.89
N SER A 94 23.65 -0.64 -2.18
CA SER A 94 23.75 -1.06 -0.79
C SER A 94 24.43 -2.44 -0.68
N ALA A 95 23.99 -3.43 -1.44
CA ALA A 95 24.54 -4.78 -1.44
C ALA A 95 26.03 -4.82 -1.80
N MET A 96 26.50 -3.94 -2.70
CA MET A 96 27.93 -3.81 -3.05
C MET A 96 28.82 -3.40 -1.88
N LYS A 97 28.28 -2.94 -0.77
CA LYS A 97 29.04 -2.49 0.41
C LYS A 97 29.19 -3.60 1.47
N CYS A 98 28.53 -4.72 1.29
CA CYS A 98 28.46 -5.84 2.24
C CYS A 98 28.39 -7.18 1.49
N SER A 99 28.23 -8.28 2.23
CA SER A 99 28.15 -9.64 1.66
C SER A 99 26.70 -10.00 1.31
N ALA A 100 26.13 -9.25 0.35
CA ALA A 100 24.79 -9.47 -0.15
C ALA A 100 24.73 -9.43 -1.68
N GLU A 101 23.78 -10.12 -2.27
CA GLU A 101 23.49 -10.14 -3.70
C GLU A 101 22.03 -9.76 -3.92
N VAL A 102 21.74 -9.06 -5.03
CA VAL A 102 20.40 -8.64 -5.43
C VAL A 102 20.05 -9.32 -6.73
N ASP A 103 19.01 -10.13 -6.72
CA ASP A 103 18.39 -10.71 -7.91
C ASP A 103 17.13 -9.90 -8.25
N ASP A 104 17.07 -9.32 -9.44
CA ASP A 104 15.83 -8.76 -9.98
C ASP A 104 15.00 -9.89 -10.59
N LEU A 105 13.93 -10.27 -9.92
CA LEU A 105 13.04 -11.36 -10.31
C LEU A 105 11.77 -10.87 -11.02
N THR A 106 11.68 -9.59 -11.35
CA THR A 106 10.48 -8.97 -11.95
C THR A 106 10.04 -9.68 -13.24
N GLU A 107 10.99 -9.94 -14.15
CA GLU A 107 10.71 -10.61 -15.43
C GLU A 107 10.63 -12.15 -15.33
N PHE A 108 11.01 -12.72 -14.18
CA PHE A 108 11.04 -14.18 -13.98
C PHE A 108 9.89 -14.69 -13.12
N THR A 109 9.16 -13.81 -12.47
CA THR A 109 8.06 -14.15 -11.58
C THR A 109 6.80 -13.38 -11.96
N MET A 110 5.68 -13.89 -11.53
CA MET A 110 4.38 -13.26 -11.61
C MET A 110 3.78 -13.05 -10.21
N CYS A 111 2.82 -12.14 -10.09
CA CYS A 111 2.08 -11.91 -8.86
C CYS A 111 0.60 -11.75 -9.17
N LEU A 112 -0.23 -12.71 -8.74
CA LEU A 112 -1.68 -12.61 -8.76
C LEU A 112 -2.22 -12.35 -7.37
N ALA A 113 -3.26 -11.53 -7.26
CA ALA A 113 -3.90 -11.26 -5.98
C ALA A 113 -5.41 -11.43 -6.06
N VAL A 114 -5.99 -12.07 -5.06
CA VAL A 114 -7.44 -12.13 -4.84
C VAL A 114 -7.78 -11.14 -3.74
N ILE A 115 -8.64 -10.15 -4.04
CA ILE A 115 -8.98 -9.06 -3.12
C ILE A 115 -10.50 -8.98 -2.94
N GLY A 116 -10.97 -9.00 -1.69
CA GLY A 116 -12.39 -8.83 -1.36
C GLY A 116 -12.83 -9.69 -0.17
N PRO A 117 -14.09 -9.57 0.27
CA PRO A 117 -14.63 -10.35 1.41
C PRO A 117 -14.54 -11.86 1.23
N ALA A 118 -14.64 -12.37 0.00
CA ALA A 118 -14.52 -13.78 -0.29
C ALA A 118 -13.08 -14.27 -0.49
N ALA A 119 -12.09 -13.37 -0.51
CA ALA A 119 -10.70 -13.72 -0.88
C ALA A 119 -10.10 -14.84 -0.02
N GLN A 120 -10.38 -14.87 1.28
CA GLN A 120 -9.89 -15.94 2.17
C GLN A 120 -10.46 -17.31 1.78
N LYS A 121 -11.75 -17.39 1.48
CA LYS A 121 -12.40 -18.65 1.07
C LYS A 121 -11.84 -19.15 -0.27
N ILE A 122 -11.61 -18.23 -1.21
CA ILE A 122 -11.03 -18.53 -2.51
C ILE A 122 -9.58 -19.00 -2.35
N ALA A 123 -8.78 -18.32 -1.53
CA ALA A 123 -7.41 -18.72 -1.25
C ALA A 123 -7.35 -20.12 -0.58
N MET A 124 -8.25 -20.40 0.37
CA MET A 124 -8.36 -21.74 0.98
C MET A 124 -8.75 -22.81 -0.05
N ALA A 125 -9.70 -22.53 -0.94
CA ALA A 125 -10.10 -23.48 -1.99
C ALA A 125 -8.97 -23.77 -2.99
N ALA A 126 -8.13 -22.76 -3.29
CA ALA A 126 -7.00 -22.89 -4.20
C ALA A 126 -5.76 -23.51 -3.57
N ALA A 127 -5.43 -23.09 -2.35
CA ALA A 127 -4.12 -23.34 -1.71
C ALA A 127 -4.19 -24.17 -0.42
N GLY A 128 -5.37 -24.66 -0.04
CA GLY A 128 -5.58 -25.52 1.14
C GLY A 128 -6.11 -24.77 2.37
N GLU A 129 -6.65 -25.54 3.31
CA GLU A 129 -7.31 -24.99 4.51
C GLU A 129 -6.35 -24.25 5.46
N ASP A 130 -5.07 -24.57 5.43
CA ASP A 130 -4.03 -23.98 6.30
C ASP A 130 -3.89 -22.46 6.05
N VAL A 131 -4.30 -21.97 4.88
CA VAL A 131 -4.34 -20.54 4.55
C VAL A 131 -5.08 -19.69 5.61
N ILE A 132 -6.07 -20.27 6.32
CA ILE A 132 -6.77 -19.59 7.41
C ILE A 132 -5.83 -19.18 8.55
N GLY A 133 -4.72 -19.92 8.73
CA GLY A 133 -3.70 -19.68 9.76
C GLY A 133 -2.76 -18.51 9.43
N ILE A 134 -2.73 -18.03 8.19
CA ILE A 134 -1.84 -16.95 7.80
C ILE A 134 -2.37 -15.63 8.41
N PRO A 135 -1.65 -15.01 9.36
CA PRO A 135 -2.10 -13.75 9.95
C PRO A 135 -1.93 -12.59 8.96
N TYR A 136 -2.57 -11.46 9.22
CA TYR A 136 -2.31 -10.23 8.45
C TYR A 136 -0.81 -9.88 8.51
N LEU A 137 -0.22 -9.52 7.39
CA LEU A 137 1.21 -9.37 7.15
C LEU A 137 2.01 -10.69 7.29
N GLY A 138 1.33 -11.83 7.32
CA GLY A 138 1.97 -13.14 7.25
C GLY A 138 2.13 -13.60 5.79
N PHE A 139 3.06 -14.50 5.59
CA PHE A 139 3.25 -15.21 4.32
C PHE A 139 3.91 -16.57 4.58
N GLU A 140 3.77 -17.48 3.63
CA GLU A 140 4.37 -18.82 3.68
C GLU A 140 4.59 -19.36 2.27
N ALA A 141 5.50 -20.31 2.15
CA ALA A 141 5.60 -21.12 0.94
C ALA A 141 4.42 -22.10 0.89
N ASN A 142 3.66 -22.08 -0.21
CA ASN A 142 2.51 -22.97 -0.41
C ASN A 142 2.84 -24.02 -1.47
N GLU A 143 2.94 -25.28 -1.07
CA GLU A 143 3.30 -26.39 -1.95
C GLU A 143 2.20 -26.73 -2.94
N GLN A 144 0.91 -26.55 -2.59
CA GLN A 144 -0.22 -26.91 -3.44
C GLN A 144 -0.29 -26.02 -4.70
N THR A 145 -0.01 -24.73 -4.54
CA THR A 145 0.01 -23.77 -5.66
C THR A 145 1.41 -23.48 -6.18
N ASP A 146 2.45 -23.96 -5.50
CA ASP A 146 3.87 -23.67 -5.79
C ASP A 146 4.12 -22.16 -5.82
N THR A 147 3.73 -21.48 -4.75
CA THR A 147 3.79 -20.01 -4.63
C THR A 147 4.33 -19.58 -3.28
N LEU A 148 4.86 -18.37 -3.23
CA LEU A 148 4.93 -17.60 -1.98
C LEU A 148 3.57 -16.93 -1.79
N LEU A 149 2.80 -17.44 -0.81
CA LEU A 149 1.45 -16.96 -0.49
C LEU A 149 1.49 -15.93 0.62
N CYS A 150 1.04 -14.71 0.34
CA CYS A 150 1.13 -13.58 1.25
C CYS A 150 -0.27 -13.04 1.58
N ARG A 151 -0.54 -12.74 2.86
CA ARG A 151 -1.72 -12.01 3.30
C ARG A 151 -1.35 -10.55 3.56
N LEU A 152 -1.44 -9.74 2.52
CA LEU A 152 -1.15 -8.31 2.53
C LEU A 152 -2.46 -7.51 2.35
N GLY A 153 -2.39 -6.22 2.04
CA GLY A 153 -3.55 -5.48 1.55
C GLY A 153 -3.54 -3.98 1.78
N TYR A 154 -4.27 -3.30 0.89
CA TYR A 154 -4.43 -1.85 0.88
C TYR A 154 -5.89 -1.40 0.94
N THR A 155 -6.84 -2.30 0.64
CA THR A 155 -8.25 -1.94 0.43
C THR A 155 -9.11 -2.05 1.68
N GLY A 156 -8.54 -2.59 2.78
CA GLY A 156 -9.25 -2.91 4.00
C GLY A 156 -10.06 -4.21 3.93
N GLU A 157 -10.21 -4.81 2.75
CA GLU A 157 -10.74 -6.17 2.59
C GLU A 157 -9.59 -7.19 2.61
N PHE A 158 -9.90 -8.49 2.69
CA PHE A 158 -8.89 -9.53 2.57
C PHE A 158 -8.17 -9.43 1.23
N GLU A 159 -6.84 -9.60 1.27
CA GLU A 159 -5.99 -9.67 0.09
C GLU A 159 -5.00 -10.81 0.28
N PHE A 160 -5.01 -11.75 -0.66
CA PHE A 160 -4.04 -12.84 -0.74
C PHE A 160 -3.29 -12.73 -2.05
N ARG A 161 -1.96 -12.59 -1.98
CA ARG A 161 -1.05 -12.52 -3.13
C ARG A 161 -0.32 -13.84 -3.30
N PHE A 162 -0.27 -14.29 -4.54
CA PHE A 162 0.40 -15.51 -4.98
C PHE A 162 1.56 -15.12 -5.89
N ILE A 163 2.78 -15.25 -5.41
CA ILE A 163 4.00 -14.97 -6.17
C ILE A 163 4.58 -16.30 -6.61
N ALA A 164 4.76 -16.50 -7.91
CA ALA A 164 5.25 -17.73 -8.52
C ALA A 164 6.18 -17.45 -9.71
N ALA A 165 6.88 -18.49 -10.17
CA ALA A 165 7.60 -18.42 -11.44
C ALA A 165 6.64 -18.18 -12.62
N ASN A 166 7.09 -17.46 -13.64
CA ASN A 166 6.25 -17.10 -14.80
C ASN A 166 5.66 -18.30 -15.54
N GLU A 167 6.35 -19.43 -15.53
CA GLU A 167 5.88 -20.67 -16.15
C GLU A 167 4.58 -21.19 -15.54
N ARG A 168 4.29 -20.81 -14.31
CA ARG A 168 3.07 -21.17 -13.58
C ARG A 168 1.89 -20.23 -13.84
N ALA A 169 2.10 -19.13 -14.58
CA ALA A 169 1.13 -18.03 -14.68
C ALA A 169 -0.26 -18.49 -15.19
N SER A 170 -0.31 -19.28 -16.26
CA SER A 170 -1.58 -19.76 -16.83
C SER A 170 -2.31 -20.72 -15.90
N ASP A 171 -1.57 -21.65 -15.30
CA ASP A 171 -2.12 -22.67 -14.40
C ASP A 171 -2.66 -22.03 -13.11
N LEU A 172 -1.86 -21.15 -12.50
CA LEU A 172 -2.26 -20.46 -11.27
C LEU A 172 -3.50 -19.58 -11.50
N ARG A 173 -3.54 -18.84 -12.62
CA ARG A 173 -4.72 -18.06 -12.98
C ARG A 173 -5.97 -18.94 -13.14
N ALA A 174 -5.83 -20.11 -13.80
CA ALA A 174 -6.93 -21.06 -13.97
C ALA A 174 -7.40 -21.63 -12.62
N ILE A 175 -6.47 -22.04 -11.74
CA ILE A 175 -6.76 -22.52 -10.39
C ILE A 175 -7.55 -21.48 -9.59
N LEU A 176 -7.09 -20.22 -9.58
CA LEU A 176 -7.75 -19.15 -8.83
C LEU A 176 -9.15 -18.83 -9.37
N LEU A 177 -9.32 -18.79 -10.70
CA LEU A 177 -10.64 -18.55 -11.31
C LEU A 177 -11.61 -19.72 -11.08
N GLU A 178 -11.14 -20.96 -11.10
CA GLU A 178 -11.95 -22.14 -10.78
C GLU A 178 -12.37 -22.13 -9.30
N ALA A 179 -11.42 -21.93 -8.39
CA ALA A 179 -11.68 -21.82 -6.95
C ALA A 179 -12.63 -20.67 -6.60
N GLY A 180 -12.57 -19.58 -7.37
CA GLY A 180 -13.37 -18.39 -7.16
C GLY A 180 -14.74 -18.41 -7.84
N ALA A 181 -15.02 -19.38 -8.71
CA ALA A 181 -16.25 -19.39 -9.53
C ALA A 181 -17.54 -19.34 -8.71
N GLU A 182 -17.64 -20.11 -7.63
CA GLU A 182 -18.81 -20.12 -6.75
C GLU A 182 -18.97 -18.83 -5.93
N TYR A 183 -17.89 -18.05 -5.77
CA TYR A 183 -17.87 -16.77 -5.04
C TYR A 183 -18.00 -15.55 -5.97
N GLY A 184 -18.20 -15.77 -7.28
CA GLY A 184 -18.34 -14.72 -8.27
C GLY A 184 -17.04 -13.94 -8.48
N LEU A 185 -15.88 -14.63 -8.44
CA LEU A 185 -14.58 -14.02 -8.75
C LEU A 185 -14.53 -13.61 -10.23
N GLU A 186 -14.21 -12.35 -10.45
CA GLU A 186 -13.97 -11.80 -11.79
C GLU A 186 -12.62 -11.07 -11.82
N ILE A 187 -12.11 -10.80 -13.02
CA ILE A 187 -10.87 -10.04 -13.19
C ILE A 187 -11.12 -8.57 -12.84
N GLY A 188 -10.27 -8.02 -11.99
CA GLY A 188 -10.28 -6.62 -11.57
C GLY A 188 -9.25 -5.77 -12.34
N GLU A 189 -9.55 -4.47 -12.42
CA GLU A 189 -8.67 -3.49 -13.05
C GLU A 189 -7.83 -2.78 -11.96
N VAL A 190 -6.50 -2.84 -12.06
CA VAL A 190 -5.57 -2.20 -11.09
C VAL A 190 -5.81 -0.69 -11.00
N SER A 191 -6.25 -0.05 -12.08
CA SER A 191 -6.59 1.37 -12.13
C SER A 191 -7.74 1.79 -11.21
N ASP A 192 -8.52 0.84 -10.70
CA ASP A 192 -9.62 1.11 -9.76
C ASP A 192 -9.19 1.06 -8.29
N LEU A 193 -7.98 0.56 -8.00
CA LEU A 193 -7.45 0.45 -6.63
C LEU A 193 -7.27 1.80 -5.91
N PRO A 194 -6.84 2.90 -6.56
CA PRO A 194 -6.62 4.17 -5.86
C PRO A 194 -7.83 4.68 -5.08
N LEU A 195 -9.07 4.51 -5.59
CA LEU A 195 -10.27 4.88 -4.84
C LEU A 195 -10.48 4.00 -3.60
N LEU A 196 -10.30 2.67 -3.76
CA LEU A 196 -10.42 1.71 -2.67
C LEU A 196 -9.39 1.98 -1.56
N MET A 197 -8.16 2.34 -1.97
CA MET A 197 -7.06 2.73 -1.07
C MET A 197 -7.36 4.05 -0.38
N LEU A 198 -7.86 5.05 -1.10
CA LEU A 198 -8.21 6.37 -0.56
C LEU A 198 -9.25 6.25 0.57
N GLU A 199 -10.28 5.44 0.40
CA GLU A 199 -11.33 5.18 1.41
C GLU A 199 -10.77 4.64 2.73
N MET A 200 -9.68 3.87 2.66
CA MET A 200 -8.98 3.31 3.82
C MET A 200 -7.82 4.19 4.29
N ARG A 201 -7.49 5.26 3.56
CA ARG A 201 -6.28 6.05 3.74
C ARG A 201 -5.01 5.20 3.65
N SER A 202 -5.04 4.18 2.83
CA SER A 202 -3.86 3.46 2.37
C SER A 202 -3.32 4.20 1.15
N LEU A 203 -2.20 4.89 1.32
CA LEU A 203 -1.77 5.85 0.30
C LEU A 203 -0.92 5.18 -0.79
N SER A 204 -1.29 5.39 -2.04
CA SER A 204 -0.45 5.13 -3.20
C SER A 204 0.54 6.27 -3.38
N GLN A 205 1.81 5.93 -3.63
CA GLN A 205 2.85 6.91 -3.91
C GLN A 205 2.46 7.84 -5.06
N ARG A 206 1.96 7.25 -6.13
CA ARG A 206 1.66 7.95 -7.38
C ARG A 206 0.46 8.88 -7.27
N GLU A 207 -0.63 8.41 -6.65
CA GLU A 207 -1.93 9.08 -6.70
C GLU A 207 -2.18 10.00 -5.49
N HIS A 208 -1.50 9.72 -4.35
CA HIS A 208 -1.88 10.33 -3.07
C HIS A 208 -0.76 11.13 -2.41
N ILE A 209 0.50 10.97 -2.85
CA ILE A 209 1.67 11.57 -2.22
C ILE A 209 2.36 12.54 -3.18
N PRO A 210 2.22 13.86 -2.97
CA PRO A 210 2.95 14.85 -3.76
C PRO A 210 4.46 14.68 -3.63
N GLU A 211 5.19 15.02 -4.69
CA GLU A 211 6.64 15.05 -4.69
C GLU A 211 7.18 15.92 -3.54
N GLY A 212 8.28 15.49 -2.92
CA GLY A 212 8.89 16.18 -1.78
C GLY A 212 8.17 16.00 -0.45
N THR A 213 7.10 15.19 -0.40
CA THR A 213 6.36 14.90 0.85
C THR A 213 7.13 13.88 1.69
N ASN A 214 7.28 14.16 2.99
CA ASN A 214 7.88 13.23 3.95
C ASN A 214 6.82 12.38 4.69
N PRO A 215 7.23 11.30 5.40
CA PRO A 215 6.30 10.41 6.11
C PRO A 215 5.45 11.11 7.18
N ILE A 216 5.97 12.15 7.83
CA ILE A 216 5.22 12.89 8.87
C ILE A 216 4.06 13.66 8.24
N GLN A 217 4.33 14.34 7.12
CA GLN A 217 3.33 15.08 6.37
C GLN A 217 2.25 14.15 5.79
N ALA A 218 2.67 13.01 5.23
CA ALA A 218 1.75 12.02 4.68
C ALA A 218 0.95 11.26 5.75
N GLY A 219 1.34 11.38 7.04
CA GLY A 219 0.74 10.60 8.12
C GLY A 219 1.14 9.11 8.09
N LEU A 220 2.29 8.82 7.47
CA LEU A 220 2.90 7.49 7.34
C LEU A 220 4.07 7.29 8.33
N HIS A 221 4.07 8.03 9.44
CA HIS A 221 5.13 7.96 10.46
C HIS A 221 5.29 6.54 11.06
N TRP A 222 4.28 5.70 11.00
CA TRP A 222 4.31 4.31 11.42
C TRP A 222 5.15 3.40 10.50
N MET A 223 5.51 3.88 9.30
CA MET A 223 6.44 3.24 8.35
C MET A 223 7.90 3.63 8.60
N VAL A 224 8.20 4.35 9.68
CA VAL A 224 9.55 4.81 10.03
C VAL A 224 9.90 4.34 11.43
N ASP A 225 11.02 3.68 11.57
CA ASP A 225 11.60 3.43 12.89
C ASP A 225 12.45 4.63 13.31
N PHE A 226 11.95 5.38 14.31
CA PHE A 226 12.63 6.56 14.83
C PHE A 226 13.81 6.24 15.75
N GLN A 227 14.07 4.98 16.06
CA GLN A 227 15.24 4.55 16.84
C GLN A 227 16.40 4.12 15.94
N LYS A 228 16.09 3.81 14.68
CA LYS A 228 17.07 3.46 13.67
C LYS A 228 17.79 4.72 13.17
N GLU A 229 19.13 4.69 13.15
CA GLU A 229 19.96 5.84 12.78
C GLU A 229 20.41 5.81 11.30
N ASN A 230 20.48 4.63 10.70
CA ASN A 230 21.13 4.42 9.40
C ASN A 230 20.13 4.26 8.25
N TYR A 231 19.44 5.33 7.86
CA TYR A 231 18.66 5.38 6.61
C TYR A 231 18.72 6.79 6.00
N PRO A 232 18.58 6.92 4.67
CA PRO A 232 18.58 8.22 4.00
C PRO A 232 17.48 9.14 4.56
N GLY A 233 17.81 10.41 4.82
CA GLY A 233 16.85 11.41 5.28
C GLY A 233 16.48 11.34 6.77
N HIS A 234 17.17 10.52 7.59
CA HIS A 234 16.91 10.39 9.02
C HIS A 234 16.76 11.75 9.73
N ASP A 235 17.76 12.63 9.64
CA ASP A 235 17.75 13.92 10.35
C ASP A 235 16.63 14.83 9.86
N ALA A 236 16.35 14.80 8.54
CA ALA A 236 15.30 15.60 7.94
C ALA A 236 13.90 15.15 8.42
N VAL A 237 13.66 13.83 8.52
CA VAL A 237 12.39 13.30 9.06
C VAL A 237 12.25 13.61 10.55
N HIS A 238 13.31 13.49 11.34
CA HIS A 238 13.31 13.86 12.75
C HIS A 238 13.00 15.34 12.97
N ALA A 239 13.58 16.24 12.17
CA ALA A 239 13.26 17.66 12.23
C ALA A 239 11.78 17.93 11.92
N ARG A 240 11.20 17.22 10.94
CA ARG A 240 9.77 17.35 10.57
C ARG A 240 8.80 16.79 11.61
N LYS A 241 9.24 15.93 12.50
CA LYS A 241 8.43 15.44 13.62
C LYS A 241 8.02 16.59 14.56
N ALA A 242 8.90 17.57 14.77
CA ALA A 242 8.65 18.75 15.61
C ALA A 242 7.80 19.80 14.87
N ASP A 243 8.07 20.01 13.59
CA ASP A 243 7.33 20.97 12.73
C ASP A 243 7.03 20.36 11.35
N PRO A 244 5.87 19.72 11.20
CA PRO A 244 5.49 19.11 9.93
C PRO A 244 5.20 20.14 8.82
N GLY A 245 4.93 21.40 9.15
CA GLY A 245 4.45 22.41 8.23
C GLY A 245 3.04 22.10 7.72
N ARG A 246 2.87 21.02 6.94
CA ARG A 246 1.58 20.53 6.43
C ARG A 246 1.34 19.08 6.85
N LYS A 247 0.06 18.67 6.87
CA LYS A 247 -0.35 17.27 7.14
C LYS A 247 -1.46 16.83 6.20
N ALA A 248 -1.39 15.55 5.82
CA ALA A 248 -2.44 14.87 5.08
C ALA A 248 -3.70 14.70 5.94
N LEU A 249 -4.85 15.04 5.37
CA LEU A 249 -6.15 15.04 6.04
C LEU A 249 -7.21 14.52 5.06
N MET A 250 -8.11 13.67 5.56
CA MET A 250 -9.27 13.24 4.78
C MET A 250 -10.39 14.24 4.93
N LEU A 251 -10.97 14.64 3.80
CA LEU A 251 -12.12 15.55 3.71
C LEU A 251 -13.33 14.79 3.16
N GLN A 252 -14.51 15.13 3.63
CA GLN A 252 -15.79 14.62 3.14
C GLN A 252 -16.72 15.80 2.80
N PHE A 253 -17.38 15.71 1.66
CA PHE A 253 -18.35 16.65 1.16
C PHE A 253 -19.75 16.05 1.21
N GLU A 254 -20.77 16.87 1.47
CA GLU A 254 -22.18 16.45 1.43
C GLU A 254 -22.75 16.45 -0.02
N THR A 255 -21.91 16.19 -1.01
CA THR A 255 -22.30 16.10 -2.43
C THR A 255 -21.83 14.79 -3.04
N VAL A 256 -22.55 14.30 -4.04
CA VAL A 256 -22.19 13.14 -4.85
C VAL A 256 -21.29 13.52 -6.03
N THR A 257 -21.22 14.80 -6.37
CA THR A 257 -20.42 15.29 -7.50
C THR A 257 -19.14 15.92 -6.97
N PRO A 258 -17.97 15.36 -7.30
CA PRO A 258 -16.70 15.98 -6.95
C PRO A 258 -16.59 17.41 -7.45
N PRO A 259 -16.04 18.35 -6.65
CA PRO A 259 -15.80 19.70 -7.10
C PRO A 259 -14.84 19.73 -8.30
N VAL A 260 -15.15 20.58 -9.27
CA VAL A 260 -14.34 20.78 -10.48
C VAL A 260 -13.61 22.13 -10.37
N GLY A 261 -12.36 22.18 -10.85
CA GLY A 261 -11.57 23.40 -10.91
C GLY A 261 -10.55 23.51 -9.78
N ASP A 262 -10.57 24.64 -9.07
CA ASP A 262 -9.54 24.93 -8.04
C ASP A 262 -9.67 24.00 -6.83
N GLN A 263 -8.63 23.23 -6.57
CA GLN A 263 -8.53 22.28 -5.46
C GLN A 263 -7.89 22.89 -4.20
N THR A 264 -7.78 24.22 -4.13
CA THR A 264 -7.26 24.93 -2.97
C THR A 264 -8.21 24.76 -1.79
N VAL A 265 -7.66 24.42 -0.64
CA VAL A 265 -8.38 24.33 0.64
C VAL A 265 -8.27 25.64 1.36
N ARG A 266 -9.42 26.24 1.75
CA ARG A 266 -9.51 27.55 2.39
C ARG A 266 -10.24 27.51 3.71
N ILE A 267 -9.89 28.44 4.59
CA ILE A 267 -10.66 28.81 5.77
C ILE A 267 -10.66 30.33 5.87
N ASP A 268 -11.83 30.94 6.09
CA ASP A 268 -11.99 32.42 6.12
C ASP A 268 -11.33 33.11 4.90
N GLN A 269 -11.46 32.52 3.71
CA GLN A 269 -10.86 32.96 2.44
C GLN A 269 -9.32 32.92 2.39
N GLN A 270 -8.65 32.36 3.40
CA GLN A 270 -7.21 32.15 3.40
C GLN A 270 -6.88 30.76 2.84
N ASP A 271 -5.89 30.69 1.95
CA ASP A 271 -5.37 29.45 1.41
C ASP A 271 -4.56 28.74 2.48
N VAL A 272 -5.02 27.56 2.92
CA VAL A 272 -4.40 26.76 3.99
C VAL A 272 -3.93 25.38 3.53
N GLY A 273 -4.16 25.04 2.26
CA GLY A 273 -3.76 23.73 1.73
C GLY A 273 -4.28 23.46 0.33
N ARG A 274 -4.17 22.20 -0.08
CA ARG A 274 -4.64 21.73 -1.39
C ARG A 274 -5.10 20.28 -1.32
N CYS A 275 -6.21 19.96 -2.01
CA CYS A 275 -6.58 18.59 -2.31
C CYS A 275 -5.66 18.02 -3.39
N VAL A 276 -5.17 16.80 -3.17
CA VAL A 276 -4.33 16.06 -4.14
C VAL A 276 -5.12 15.00 -4.89
N CYS A 277 -6.18 14.50 -4.25
CA CYS A 277 -7.10 13.54 -4.85
C CYS A 277 -8.51 13.85 -4.37
N VAL A 278 -9.48 13.85 -5.29
CA VAL A 278 -10.91 14.03 -4.99
C VAL A 278 -11.70 13.00 -5.78
N ALA A 279 -12.55 12.24 -5.11
CA ALA A 279 -13.31 11.17 -5.72
C ALA A 279 -14.69 10.99 -5.07
N PHE A 280 -15.64 10.44 -5.81
CA PHE A 280 -16.90 9.97 -5.25
C PHE A 280 -16.72 8.57 -4.65
N SER A 281 -17.06 8.40 -3.36
CA SER A 281 -17.10 7.09 -2.70
C SER A 281 -18.49 6.48 -2.85
N PRO A 282 -18.62 5.39 -3.60
CA PRO A 282 -19.92 4.72 -3.76
C PRO A 282 -20.45 4.12 -2.45
N THR A 283 -19.56 3.62 -1.57
CA THR A 283 -19.94 3.05 -0.28
C THR A 283 -20.52 4.11 0.65
N LEU A 284 -19.94 5.30 0.67
CA LEU A 284 -20.44 6.41 1.50
C LEU A 284 -21.60 7.18 0.86
N GLY A 285 -21.75 7.10 -0.48
CA GLY A 285 -22.66 7.95 -1.22
C GLY A 285 -22.27 9.44 -1.20
N LYS A 286 -20.99 9.74 -0.99
CA LYS A 286 -20.44 11.08 -0.78
C LYS A 286 -19.13 11.27 -1.53
N THR A 287 -18.80 12.53 -1.81
CA THR A 287 -17.46 12.88 -2.29
C THR A 287 -16.46 12.92 -1.13
N ILE A 288 -15.29 12.39 -1.35
CA ILE A 288 -14.15 12.37 -0.43
C ILE A 288 -12.92 12.98 -1.08
N ALA A 289 -12.00 13.50 -0.28
CA ALA A 289 -10.73 14.00 -0.77
C ALA A 289 -9.60 13.72 0.22
N LEU A 290 -8.39 13.59 -0.31
CA LEU A 290 -7.16 13.71 0.46
C LEU A 290 -6.59 15.11 0.22
N ALA A 291 -6.37 15.86 1.29
CA ALA A 291 -5.78 17.18 1.25
C ALA A 291 -4.54 17.25 2.13
N TYR A 292 -3.59 18.09 1.74
CA TYR A 292 -2.47 18.50 2.59
C TYR A 292 -2.74 19.93 3.03
N VAL A 293 -2.97 20.10 4.33
CA VAL A 293 -3.30 21.39 4.94
C VAL A 293 -2.27 21.80 5.98
N ASP A 294 -2.23 23.06 6.34
CA ASP A 294 -1.39 23.57 7.41
C ASP A 294 -1.60 22.73 8.69
N ALA A 295 -0.52 22.27 9.29
CA ALA A 295 -0.55 21.27 10.37
C ALA A 295 -1.36 21.73 11.59
N ALA A 296 -1.40 23.04 11.85
CA ALA A 296 -2.18 23.64 12.92
C ALA A 296 -3.71 23.50 12.73
N LEU A 297 -4.15 23.30 11.49
CA LEU A 297 -5.57 23.17 11.09
C LEU A 297 -5.96 21.72 10.78
N ALA A 298 -5.01 20.78 10.80
CA ALA A 298 -5.23 19.38 10.45
C ALA A 298 -5.94 18.59 11.56
N TRP A 299 -7.13 19.03 11.95
CA TRP A 299 -7.95 18.38 12.99
C TRP A 299 -9.28 17.88 12.44
N VAL A 300 -9.73 16.74 12.95
CA VAL A 300 -11.06 16.19 12.64
C VAL A 300 -12.14 17.18 13.01
N SER A 301 -13.20 17.23 12.22
CA SER A 301 -14.38 18.13 12.34
C SER A 301 -14.17 19.60 11.91
N VAL A 302 -12.95 20.03 11.58
CA VAL A 302 -12.76 21.34 10.94
C VAL A 302 -13.47 21.32 9.58
N VAL A 303 -14.13 22.41 9.25
CA VAL A 303 -14.81 22.60 7.96
C VAL A 303 -14.00 23.61 7.14
N PHE A 304 -13.66 23.22 5.95
CA PHE A 304 -12.91 24.00 4.97
C PHE A 304 -13.82 24.34 3.79
N ASP A 305 -13.49 25.39 3.06
CA ASP A 305 -14.02 25.64 1.72
C ASP A 305 -13.09 25.05 0.66
N VAL A 306 -13.65 24.26 -0.28
CA VAL A 306 -12.96 23.78 -1.47
C VAL A 306 -13.88 24.03 -2.67
N ALA A 307 -13.46 24.91 -3.57
CA ALA A 307 -14.22 25.30 -4.75
C ALA A 307 -15.66 25.78 -4.42
N GLY A 308 -15.86 26.47 -3.28
CA GLY A 308 -17.17 26.96 -2.83
C GLY A 308 -18.06 25.90 -2.17
N LEU A 309 -17.51 24.73 -1.82
CA LEU A 309 -18.23 23.66 -1.13
C LEU A 309 -17.63 23.42 0.26
N ASP A 310 -18.50 23.18 1.24
CA ASP A 310 -18.08 22.76 2.58
C ASP A 310 -17.46 21.36 2.53
N ALA A 311 -16.21 21.25 2.99
CA ALA A 311 -15.44 20.02 3.12
C ALA A 311 -15.07 19.80 4.58
N ARG A 312 -15.69 18.80 5.21
CA ARG A 312 -15.44 18.47 6.62
C ARG A 312 -14.29 17.50 6.75
N ALA A 313 -13.34 17.83 7.63
CA ALA A 313 -12.27 16.92 8.03
C ALA A 313 -12.83 15.70 8.80
N VAL A 314 -12.43 14.50 8.37
CA VAL A 314 -12.88 13.23 8.94
C VAL A 314 -11.71 12.31 9.28
N SER A 315 -11.92 11.40 10.23
CA SER A 315 -10.95 10.34 10.53
C SER A 315 -10.98 9.24 9.46
N ALA A 316 -9.87 8.52 9.33
CA ALA A 316 -9.78 7.33 8.50
C ALA A 316 -9.53 6.09 9.38
N PRO A 317 -9.91 4.89 8.92
CA PRO A 317 -10.63 4.61 7.68
C PRO A 317 -12.02 5.24 7.66
N LEU A 318 -12.57 5.53 6.47
CA LEU A 318 -13.84 6.27 6.34
C LEU A 318 -15.06 5.43 6.70
N PHE A 319 -14.93 4.11 6.68
CA PHE A 319 -15.94 3.14 7.12
C PHE A 319 -15.28 1.81 7.52
N ILE A 320 -16.04 0.94 8.16
CA ILE A 320 -15.61 -0.42 8.50
C ILE A 320 -15.95 -1.33 7.32
N THR A 321 -14.94 -1.99 6.76
CA THR A 321 -15.11 -2.93 5.64
C THR A 321 -15.83 -4.22 6.09
N LYS A 322 -16.35 -4.99 5.14
CA LYS A 322 -17.06 -6.27 5.45
C LYS A 322 -16.12 -7.25 6.13
N THR A 323 -14.89 -7.33 5.67
CA THR A 323 -13.87 -8.20 6.25
C THR A 323 -13.56 -7.84 7.70
N ALA A 324 -13.39 -6.55 8.00
CA ALA A 324 -13.10 -6.09 9.36
C ALA A 324 -14.31 -6.21 10.31
N ALA A 325 -15.52 -6.21 9.77
CA ALA A 325 -16.76 -6.39 10.55
C ALA A 325 -17.11 -7.87 10.80
N SER A 326 -16.47 -8.81 10.10
CA SER A 326 -16.72 -10.24 10.27
C SER A 326 -16.02 -10.74 11.54
N PRO A 327 -16.68 -11.58 12.38
CA PRO A 327 -15.98 -12.27 13.47
C PRO A 327 -14.85 -13.13 12.87
N GLN A 328 -13.65 -12.97 13.40
CA GLN A 328 -12.48 -13.81 13.05
C GLN A 328 -12.60 -15.17 13.72
#